data_8b2d792b41d1eb4b01c4dd6bf1fad498
#
_entry.id   8b2d792b41d1eb4b01c4dd6bf1fad498
#
_cell.length_a   1.000
_cell.length_b   1.000
_cell.length_c   1.000
_cell.angle_alpha   90.00
_cell.angle_beta   90.00
_cell.angle_gamma   90.00
#
_symmetry.space_group_name_H-M   'P 1'
#
loop_
_entity.id
_entity.type
_entity.pdbx_description
1 polymer ?
#
loop_
_entity_poly.entity_id
_entity_poly.type
_entity_poly.pdbx_seq_one_letter_code
_entity_poly.pdbx_strand_id
1 'polypeptide(L)'
;KPADMVTISIGQGFNAYTPLQMAHATATLANNGVMYRPHLVRELIDHQKQTRILVGTQPSATLPFKPEYFTFVKQSMERVLRPGGTAWRVGVGLKYSMGGKTGTAQVVQIRQGASYNAAALAERYRDHAWFIAFAPADNPKIAIAVLLENGGWGANAAPIARQLADFYLLQLQGENGKNLPLPKPAVPSAGAMSQAEYPLVHAQAERTLSAYRAVSGSLPAAASEVR
;
A
#
# COMPACT_ATOMS: atom_id res chain seq x y z
N LYS A 1 -21.58 10.65 14.13
CA LYS A 1 -21.94 12.06 14.41
C LYS A 1 -21.49 12.93 13.24
N PRO A 2 -22.07 14.16 13.00
CA PRO A 2 -21.62 15.02 11.89
C PRO A 2 -20.11 15.35 11.93
N ALA A 3 -19.54 15.54 13.12
CA ALA A 3 -18.10 15.78 13.29
C ALA A 3 -17.21 14.62 12.81
N ASP A 4 -17.70 13.39 12.92
CA ASP A 4 -16.95 12.21 12.48
C ASP A 4 -16.83 12.15 10.94
N MET A 5 -17.81 12.70 10.22
CA MET A 5 -17.82 12.77 8.75
C MET A 5 -16.67 13.65 8.23
N VAL A 6 -16.36 14.74 8.93
CA VAL A 6 -15.26 15.63 8.55
C VAL A 6 -13.92 14.91 8.66
N THR A 7 -13.67 14.21 9.78
CA THR A 7 -12.44 13.44 9.99
C THR A 7 -12.31 12.27 9.02
N ILE A 8 -13.40 11.53 8.77
CA ILE A 8 -13.39 10.41 7.82
C ILE A 8 -13.10 10.89 6.39
N SER A 9 -13.65 12.05 5.98
CA SER A 9 -13.49 12.56 4.61
C SER A 9 -12.05 12.96 4.27
N ILE A 10 -11.20 13.22 5.27
CA ILE A 10 -9.76 13.49 5.09
C ILE A 10 -8.89 12.25 5.37
N GLY A 11 -9.49 11.08 5.51
CA GLY A 11 -8.77 9.82 5.74
C GLY A 11 -8.30 9.61 7.18
N GLN A 12 -8.86 10.34 8.15
CA GLN A 12 -8.56 10.22 9.58
C GLN A 12 -9.71 9.52 10.35
N GLY A 13 -9.59 9.45 11.67
CA GLY A 13 -10.64 8.91 12.55
C GLY A 13 -10.78 7.39 12.43
N PHE A 14 -11.95 6.92 11.99
CA PHE A 14 -12.25 5.49 11.89
C PHE A 14 -11.61 4.79 10.68
N ASN A 15 -10.88 5.52 9.82
CA ASN A 15 -10.14 4.93 8.70
C ASN A 15 -8.93 4.15 9.24
N ALA A 16 -9.00 2.82 9.21
CA ALA A 16 -7.94 1.92 9.63
C ALA A 16 -7.71 0.86 8.54
N TYR A 17 -6.54 0.90 7.93
CA TYR A 17 -6.17 0.01 6.82
C TYR A 17 -4.81 -0.60 7.05
N THR A 18 -4.65 -1.85 6.62
CA THR A 18 -3.32 -2.49 6.57
C THR A 18 -2.54 -2.03 5.34
N PRO A 19 -1.20 -2.10 5.35
CA PRO A 19 -0.39 -1.84 4.15
C PRO A 19 -0.81 -2.69 2.94
N LEU A 20 -1.18 -3.95 3.16
CA LEU A 20 -1.67 -4.82 2.09
C LEU A 20 -2.99 -4.32 1.47
N GLN A 21 -3.94 -3.84 2.30
CA GLN A 21 -5.18 -3.26 1.79
C GLN A 21 -4.91 -2.00 0.97
N MET A 22 -4.00 -1.15 1.42
CA MET A 22 -3.62 0.07 0.71
C MET A 22 -2.89 -0.25 -0.60
N ALA A 23 -1.98 -1.22 -0.62
CA ALA A 23 -1.32 -1.68 -1.84
C ALA A 23 -2.32 -2.28 -2.84
N HIS A 24 -3.28 -3.08 -2.36
CA HIS A 24 -4.33 -3.68 -3.18
C HIS A 24 -5.27 -2.63 -3.78
N ALA A 25 -5.70 -1.65 -2.98
CA ALA A 25 -6.52 -0.53 -3.46
C ALA A 25 -5.76 0.29 -4.51
N THR A 26 -4.46 0.55 -4.28
CA THR A 26 -3.59 1.25 -5.22
C THR A 26 -3.41 0.46 -6.52
N ALA A 27 -3.23 -0.86 -6.45
CA ALA A 27 -3.15 -1.74 -7.61
C ALA A 27 -4.46 -1.73 -8.42
N THR A 28 -5.61 -1.78 -7.74
CA THR A 28 -6.93 -1.72 -8.38
C THR A 28 -7.14 -0.40 -9.10
N LEU A 29 -6.79 0.73 -8.48
CA LEU A 29 -6.84 2.05 -9.10
C LEU A 29 -5.92 2.12 -10.33
N ALA A 30 -4.67 1.71 -10.19
CA ALA A 30 -3.68 1.71 -11.25
C ALA A 30 -4.11 0.85 -12.45
N ASN A 31 -4.85 -0.24 -12.17
CA ASN A 31 -5.39 -1.18 -13.15
C ASN A 31 -6.83 -0.81 -13.62
N ASN A 32 -7.18 0.48 -13.59
CA ASN A 32 -8.46 1.02 -14.07
C ASN A 32 -9.69 0.35 -13.42
N GLY A 33 -9.61 0.02 -12.15
CA GLY A 33 -10.69 -0.57 -11.38
C GLY A 33 -10.80 -2.10 -11.47
N VAL A 34 -9.95 -2.76 -12.23
CA VAL A 34 -9.91 -4.23 -12.27
C VAL A 34 -9.16 -4.74 -11.05
N MET A 35 -9.85 -5.52 -10.24
CA MET A 35 -9.38 -6.05 -8.97
C MET A 35 -8.95 -7.51 -9.11
N TYR A 36 -7.79 -7.85 -8.57
CA TYR A 36 -7.30 -9.23 -8.46
C TYR A 36 -7.15 -9.60 -6.98
N ARG A 37 -7.43 -10.84 -6.64
CA ARG A 37 -7.24 -11.32 -5.27
C ARG A 37 -5.73 -11.40 -4.96
N PRO A 38 -5.23 -10.73 -3.90
CA PRO A 38 -3.84 -10.88 -3.48
C PRO A 38 -3.50 -12.33 -3.13
N HIS A 39 -2.35 -12.83 -3.60
CA HIS A 39 -1.87 -14.18 -3.35
C HIS A 39 -0.34 -14.23 -3.37
N LEU A 40 0.24 -15.23 -2.72
CA LEU A 40 1.68 -15.44 -2.67
C LEU A 40 2.15 -16.48 -3.71
N VAL A 41 1.29 -17.44 -4.05
CA VAL A 41 1.61 -18.48 -5.00
C VAL A 41 1.39 -17.97 -6.41
N ARG A 42 2.44 -17.86 -7.18
CA ARG A 42 2.37 -17.44 -8.60
C ARG A 42 1.93 -18.58 -9.52
N GLU A 43 2.50 -19.76 -9.30
CA GLU A 43 2.25 -20.93 -10.15
C GLU A 43 2.45 -22.23 -9.38
N LEU A 44 1.77 -23.25 -9.83
CA LEU A 44 1.93 -24.64 -9.40
C LEU A 44 2.54 -25.42 -10.55
N ILE A 45 3.62 -26.16 -10.32
CA ILE A 45 4.30 -26.98 -11.32
C ILE A 45 4.19 -28.45 -10.91
N ASP A 46 3.53 -29.26 -11.73
CA ASP A 46 3.53 -30.72 -11.60
C ASP A 46 4.63 -31.29 -12.51
N HIS A 47 5.73 -31.71 -11.90
CA HIS A 47 6.88 -32.26 -12.64
C HIS A 47 6.60 -33.61 -13.26
N GLN A 48 5.66 -34.38 -12.71
CA GLN A 48 5.30 -35.70 -13.28
C GLN A 48 4.46 -35.56 -14.54
N LYS A 49 3.47 -34.66 -14.50
CA LYS A 49 2.57 -34.40 -15.64
C LYS A 49 3.07 -33.31 -16.58
N GLN A 50 4.22 -32.70 -16.29
CA GLN A 50 4.76 -31.55 -17.06
C GLN A 50 3.72 -30.44 -17.27
N THR A 51 2.85 -30.21 -16.27
CA THR A 51 1.82 -29.20 -16.32
C THR A 51 2.17 -28.01 -15.41
N ARG A 52 1.77 -26.81 -15.85
CA ARG A 52 1.97 -25.55 -15.12
C ARG A 52 0.64 -24.82 -15.03
N ILE A 53 0.22 -24.48 -13.80
CA ILE A 53 -1.02 -23.77 -13.51
C ILE A 53 -0.67 -22.41 -12.90
N LEU A 54 -1.04 -21.33 -13.57
CA LEU A 54 -0.89 -19.97 -13.05
C LEU A 54 -2.03 -19.68 -12.08
N VAL A 55 -1.69 -19.11 -10.93
CA VAL A 55 -2.64 -18.74 -9.87
C VAL A 55 -3.00 -17.26 -9.99
N GLY A 56 -4.26 -16.91 -9.70
CA GLY A 56 -4.69 -15.52 -9.59
C GLY A 56 -4.77 -14.74 -10.89
N THR A 57 -4.87 -15.42 -12.03
CA THR A 57 -4.91 -14.77 -13.36
C THR A 57 -6.27 -14.17 -13.71
N GLN A 58 -7.32 -14.51 -12.97
CA GLN A 58 -8.67 -14.00 -13.23
C GLN A 58 -9.01 -12.83 -12.30
N PRO A 59 -9.63 -11.77 -12.85
CA PRO A 59 -10.17 -10.69 -12.00
C PRO A 59 -11.16 -11.22 -10.97
N SER A 60 -11.08 -10.73 -9.76
CA SER A 60 -12.07 -11.03 -8.70
C SER A 60 -13.29 -10.12 -8.77
N ALA A 61 -13.11 -8.89 -9.25
CA ALA A 61 -14.16 -7.90 -9.46
C ALA A 61 -13.67 -6.77 -10.38
N THR A 62 -14.63 -5.96 -10.85
CA THR A 62 -14.34 -4.70 -11.54
C THR A 62 -15.20 -3.61 -10.90
N LEU A 63 -14.59 -2.50 -10.54
CA LEU A 63 -15.31 -1.37 -9.94
C LEU A 63 -16.18 -0.68 -10.99
N PRO A 64 -17.44 -0.37 -10.68
CA PRO A 64 -18.43 0.17 -11.63
C PRO A 64 -18.25 1.69 -11.83
N PHE A 65 -17.02 2.16 -11.99
CA PHE A 65 -16.74 3.57 -12.24
C PHE A 65 -16.35 3.80 -13.69
N LYS A 66 -16.62 5.02 -14.18
CA LYS A 66 -16.26 5.40 -15.54
C LYS A 66 -14.73 5.46 -15.71
N PRO A 67 -14.19 5.01 -16.85
CA PRO A 67 -12.74 5.00 -17.11
C PRO A 67 -12.05 6.35 -16.95
N GLU A 68 -12.75 7.45 -17.29
CA GLU A 68 -12.24 8.80 -17.13
C GLU A 68 -11.90 9.17 -15.69
N TYR A 69 -12.61 8.60 -14.70
CA TYR A 69 -12.32 8.86 -13.29
C TYR A 69 -10.98 8.25 -12.87
N PHE A 70 -10.70 7.03 -13.30
CA PHE A 70 -9.39 6.41 -13.05
C PHE A 70 -8.26 7.20 -13.71
N THR A 71 -8.46 7.63 -14.95
CA THR A 71 -7.48 8.46 -15.68
C THR A 71 -7.22 9.75 -14.94
N PHE A 72 -8.27 10.47 -14.53
CA PHE A 72 -8.15 11.73 -13.79
C PHE A 72 -7.41 11.57 -12.47
N VAL A 73 -7.75 10.53 -11.70
CA VAL A 73 -7.11 10.27 -10.39
C VAL A 73 -5.64 9.90 -10.60
N LYS A 74 -5.30 9.02 -11.55
CA LYS A 74 -3.92 8.64 -11.85
C LYS A 74 -3.08 9.85 -12.24
N GLN A 75 -3.57 10.71 -13.14
CA GLN A 75 -2.90 11.96 -13.53
C GLN A 75 -2.74 12.92 -12.35
N SER A 76 -3.72 13.00 -11.46
CA SER A 76 -3.62 13.78 -10.23
C SER A 76 -2.56 13.24 -9.28
N MET A 77 -2.43 11.92 -9.19
CA MET A 77 -1.37 11.27 -8.39
C MET A 77 0.03 11.46 -8.98
N GLU A 78 0.17 11.58 -10.29
CA GLU A 78 1.45 11.95 -10.92
C GLU A 78 1.89 13.37 -10.55
N ARG A 79 0.95 14.31 -10.41
CA ARG A 79 1.24 15.69 -10.01
C ARG A 79 1.83 15.81 -8.61
N VAL A 80 1.58 14.83 -7.73
CA VAL A 80 2.15 14.78 -6.37
C VAL A 80 3.68 14.72 -6.41
N LEU A 81 4.27 14.14 -7.47
CA LEU A 81 5.71 14.02 -7.65
C LEU A 81 6.31 15.12 -8.53
N ARG A 82 5.50 16.07 -9.02
CA ARG A 82 5.97 17.21 -9.82
C ARG A 82 6.21 18.45 -8.93
N PRO A 83 6.96 19.46 -9.39
CA PRO A 83 7.15 20.71 -8.66
C PRO A 83 5.81 21.29 -8.15
N GLY A 84 5.76 21.62 -6.86
CA GLY A 84 4.54 22.03 -6.16
C GLY A 84 3.73 20.88 -5.54
N GLY A 85 4.01 19.63 -5.85
CA GLY A 85 3.40 18.46 -5.22
C GLY A 85 4.02 18.11 -3.87
N THR A 86 3.26 17.38 -3.03
CA THR A 86 3.67 17.07 -1.64
C THR A 86 4.86 16.12 -1.55
N ALA A 87 5.21 15.39 -2.62
CA ALA A 87 6.39 14.51 -2.70
C ALA A 87 7.29 14.85 -3.92
N TRP A 88 7.31 16.11 -4.36
CA TRP A 88 8.03 16.52 -5.58
C TRP A 88 9.51 16.16 -5.60
N ARG A 89 10.17 16.19 -4.42
CA ARG A 89 11.60 15.85 -4.31
C ARG A 89 11.90 14.43 -4.76
N VAL A 90 10.96 13.51 -4.53
CA VAL A 90 11.08 12.10 -4.92
C VAL A 90 10.93 11.93 -6.43
N GLY A 91 10.23 12.86 -7.10
CA GLY A 91 10.07 12.87 -8.55
C GLY A 91 11.30 13.32 -9.33
N VAL A 92 12.26 13.99 -8.66
CA VAL A 92 13.47 14.50 -9.34
C VAL A 92 14.34 13.34 -9.82
N GLY A 93 14.68 13.32 -11.11
CA GLY A 93 15.55 12.32 -11.71
C GLY A 93 14.95 10.91 -11.84
N LEU A 94 13.59 10.78 -11.79
CA LEU A 94 12.94 9.53 -12.14
C LEU A 94 13.19 9.18 -13.61
N LYS A 95 13.48 7.92 -13.88
CA LYS A 95 13.66 7.36 -15.23
C LYS A 95 12.37 6.78 -15.83
N TYR A 96 11.27 6.84 -15.10
CA TYR A 96 9.95 6.34 -15.47
C TYR A 96 8.88 7.26 -14.88
N SER A 97 7.65 7.18 -15.37
CA SER A 97 6.52 7.90 -14.77
C SER A 97 6.07 7.20 -13.47
N MET A 98 5.65 7.99 -12.47
CA MET A 98 5.17 7.45 -11.19
C MET A 98 4.02 8.31 -10.67
N GLY A 99 2.97 7.66 -10.23
CA GLY A 99 1.89 8.28 -9.48
C GLY A 99 1.99 7.93 -7.99
N GLY A 100 1.64 8.85 -7.10
CA GLY A 100 1.67 8.58 -5.67
C GLY A 100 0.82 9.54 -4.85
N LYS A 101 0.65 9.23 -3.56
CA LYS A 101 -0.05 10.09 -2.59
C LYS A 101 0.54 9.93 -1.21
N THR A 102 0.84 11.07 -0.59
CA THR A 102 1.25 11.14 0.82
C THR A 102 0.05 11.02 1.74
N GLY A 103 0.21 10.35 2.85
CA GLY A 103 -0.75 10.28 3.95
C GLY A 103 -0.03 10.46 5.29
N THR A 104 -0.72 11.03 6.27
CA THR A 104 -0.23 11.16 7.64
C THR A 104 -1.33 10.66 8.57
N ALA A 105 -1.09 9.56 9.28
CA ALA A 105 -2.04 8.98 10.20
C ALA A 105 -1.74 9.44 11.63
N GLN A 106 -2.71 10.13 12.25
CA GLN A 106 -2.57 10.63 13.61
C GLN A 106 -2.56 9.48 14.62
N VAL A 107 -1.58 9.51 15.53
CA VAL A 107 -1.45 8.56 16.64
C VAL A 107 -2.10 9.09 17.91
N VAL A 108 -1.99 10.40 18.13
CA VAL A 108 -2.54 11.05 19.33
C VAL A 108 -3.55 12.12 18.95
N GLN A 109 -4.56 12.28 19.78
CA GLN A 109 -5.53 13.35 19.61
C GLN A 109 -4.91 14.69 20.01
N ILE A 110 -4.98 15.67 19.13
CA ILE A 110 -4.55 17.04 19.42
C ILE A 110 -5.70 17.74 20.14
N ARG A 111 -5.39 18.37 21.27
CA ARG A 111 -6.39 19.18 22.02
C ARG A 111 -6.85 20.35 21.16
N GLN A 112 -8.12 20.70 21.30
CA GLN A 112 -8.69 21.86 20.59
C GLN A 112 -7.88 23.14 20.95
N GLY A 113 -7.47 23.88 19.93
CA GLY A 113 -6.65 25.08 20.07
C GLY A 113 -5.14 24.84 20.21
N ALA A 114 -4.68 23.59 20.28
CA ALA A 114 -3.26 23.25 20.25
C ALA A 114 -2.79 22.93 18.81
N SER A 115 -1.54 23.26 18.52
CA SER A 115 -0.89 22.85 17.26
C SER A 115 -0.05 21.60 17.47
N TYR A 116 0.00 20.73 16.46
CA TYR A 116 0.83 19.54 16.46
C TYR A 116 2.32 19.93 16.47
N ASN A 117 3.07 19.41 17.43
CA ASN A 117 4.51 19.59 17.52
C ASN A 117 5.21 18.23 17.72
N ALA A 118 5.68 17.65 16.63
CA ALA A 118 6.37 16.37 16.66
C ALA A 118 7.63 16.36 17.53
N ALA A 119 8.33 17.50 17.64
CA ALA A 119 9.55 17.59 18.43
C ALA A 119 9.28 17.53 19.94
N ALA A 120 8.09 17.94 20.38
CA ALA A 120 7.67 17.86 21.77
C ALA A 120 7.09 16.51 22.16
N LEU A 121 6.85 15.61 21.19
CA LEU A 121 6.27 14.29 21.43
C LEU A 121 7.37 13.22 21.52
N ALA A 122 7.23 12.29 22.47
CA ALA A 122 8.00 11.06 22.43
C ALA A 122 7.75 10.31 21.10
N GLU A 123 8.75 9.64 20.56
CA GLU A 123 8.71 9.03 19.24
C GLU A 123 7.46 8.18 19.00
N ARG A 124 7.10 7.32 19.96
CA ARG A 124 5.90 6.45 19.92
C ARG A 124 4.56 7.17 19.76
N TYR A 125 4.52 8.49 19.96
CA TYR A 125 3.31 9.32 19.84
C TYR A 125 3.31 10.19 18.59
N ARG A 126 4.38 10.13 17.77
CA ARG A 126 4.43 10.84 16.50
C ARG A 126 3.54 10.16 15.47
N ASP A 127 3.03 10.96 14.55
CA ASP A 127 2.18 10.45 13.48
C ASP A 127 2.90 9.43 12.60
N HIS A 128 2.15 8.53 12.00
CA HIS A 128 2.68 7.58 11.03
C HIS A 128 2.70 8.20 9.63
N ALA A 129 3.83 8.05 8.94
CA ALA A 129 3.96 8.48 7.56
C ALA A 129 3.51 7.37 6.61
N TRP A 130 2.60 7.71 5.68
CA TRP A 130 2.12 6.83 4.63
C TRP A 130 2.49 7.36 3.25
N PHE A 131 2.85 6.46 2.37
CA PHE A 131 2.94 6.76 0.95
C PHE A 131 2.44 5.58 0.13
N ILE A 132 1.51 5.84 -0.78
CA ILE A 132 1.07 4.87 -1.78
C ILE A 132 1.55 5.33 -3.15
N ALA A 133 1.89 4.37 -4.01
CA ALA A 133 2.38 4.67 -5.34
C ALA A 133 2.14 3.53 -6.33
N PHE A 134 2.19 3.86 -7.61
CA PHE A 134 2.25 2.90 -8.70
C PHE A 134 3.20 3.39 -9.79
N ALA A 135 3.84 2.48 -10.48
CA ALA A 135 4.82 2.80 -11.52
C ALA A 135 4.95 1.65 -12.56
N PRO A 136 5.29 1.97 -13.84
CA PRO A 136 5.16 3.29 -14.48
C PRO A 136 3.71 3.79 -14.48
N ALA A 137 3.47 5.09 -14.52
CA ALA A 137 2.10 5.62 -14.39
C ALA A 137 1.24 5.37 -15.63
N ASP A 138 1.86 5.31 -16.79
CA ASP A 138 1.24 5.01 -18.08
C ASP A 138 0.91 3.53 -18.27
N ASN A 139 1.78 2.62 -17.78
CA ASN A 139 1.60 1.17 -17.84
C ASN A 139 2.04 0.52 -16.53
N PRO A 140 1.24 0.59 -15.46
CA PRO A 140 1.62 0.15 -14.12
C PRO A 140 2.06 -1.31 -14.06
N LYS A 141 3.24 -1.53 -13.46
CA LYS A 141 3.84 -2.86 -13.24
C LYS A 141 3.95 -3.20 -11.77
N ILE A 142 3.95 -2.18 -10.91
CA ILE A 142 4.03 -2.33 -9.46
C ILE A 142 3.13 -1.30 -8.77
N ALA A 143 2.46 -1.72 -7.73
CA ALA A 143 1.79 -0.87 -6.75
C ALA A 143 2.45 -1.06 -5.38
N ILE A 144 2.64 0.03 -4.68
CA ILE A 144 3.43 0.10 -3.46
C ILE A 144 2.63 0.83 -2.39
N ALA A 145 2.65 0.31 -1.16
CA ALA A 145 2.22 1.02 0.02
C ALA A 145 3.33 0.95 1.07
N VAL A 146 3.76 2.09 1.56
CA VAL A 146 4.77 2.23 2.61
C VAL A 146 4.13 2.86 3.82
N LEU A 147 4.26 2.19 4.95
CA LEU A 147 3.99 2.72 6.28
C LEU A 147 5.31 2.87 7.02
N LEU A 148 5.62 4.08 7.45
CA LEU A 148 6.73 4.36 8.35
C LEU A 148 6.12 4.73 9.69
N GLU A 149 6.17 3.81 10.65
CA GLU A 149 5.63 4.04 11.98
C GLU A 149 6.38 5.19 12.65
N ASN A 150 5.61 6.09 13.25
CA ASN A 150 6.12 7.31 13.92
C ASN A 150 7.01 8.20 13.04
N GLY A 151 6.93 8.00 11.72
CA GLY A 151 7.75 8.70 10.72
C GLY A 151 7.33 10.16 10.45
N GLY A 152 6.29 10.64 11.10
CA GLY A 152 5.80 12.01 10.99
C GLY A 152 5.09 12.28 9.66
N TRP A 153 5.61 13.16 8.84
CA TRP A 153 4.99 13.57 7.58
C TRP A 153 5.01 12.46 6.53
N GLY A 154 3.88 12.28 5.84
CA GLY A 154 3.75 11.25 4.81
C GLY A 154 4.79 11.31 3.70
N ALA A 155 5.34 12.49 3.41
CA ALA A 155 6.44 12.65 2.47
C ALA A 155 7.73 11.89 2.88
N ASN A 156 7.90 11.56 4.17
CA ASN A 156 9.06 10.81 4.66
C ASN A 156 9.04 9.34 4.21
N ALA A 157 7.86 8.78 3.91
CA ALA A 157 7.71 7.43 3.37
C ALA A 157 7.95 7.36 1.84
N ALA A 158 7.86 8.50 1.13
CA ALA A 158 7.97 8.54 -0.32
C ALA A 158 9.33 8.11 -0.89
N PRO A 159 10.50 8.45 -0.28
CA PRO A 159 11.80 7.96 -0.76
C PRO A 159 11.93 6.44 -0.73
N ILE A 160 11.32 5.78 0.27
CA ILE A 160 11.33 4.31 0.38
C ILE A 160 10.53 3.70 -0.78
N ALA A 161 9.36 4.25 -1.08
CA ALA A 161 8.55 3.80 -2.21
C ALA A 161 9.29 3.96 -3.55
N ARG A 162 10.04 5.06 -3.72
CA ARG A 162 10.90 5.25 -4.89
C ARG A 162 11.99 4.19 -4.98
N GLN A 163 12.71 3.92 -3.90
CA GLN A 163 13.75 2.89 -3.89
C GLN A 163 13.20 1.51 -4.27
N LEU A 164 12.00 1.15 -3.78
CA LEU A 164 11.33 -0.09 -4.16
C LEU A 164 10.97 -0.11 -5.65
N ALA A 165 10.46 1.00 -6.19
CA ALA A 165 10.13 1.11 -7.60
C ALA A 165 11.40 1.08 -8.49
N ASP A 166 12.47 1.81 -8.11
CA ASP A 166 13.75 1.78 -8.80
C ASP A 166 14.34 0.36 -8.83
N PHE A 167 14.32 -0.33 -7.69
CA PHE A 167 14.78 -1.71 -7.60
C PHE A 167 13.98 -2.63 -8.53
N TYR A 168 12.65 -2.56 -8.47
CA TYR A 168 11.79 -3.44 -9.27
C TYR A 168 11.89 -3.15 -10.77
N LEU A 169 11.85 -1.88 -11.17
CA LEU A 169 11.79 -1.51 -12.59
C LEU A 169 13.15 -1.45 -13.27
N LEU A 170 14.20 -1.01 -12.56
CA LEU A 170 15.49 -0.77 -13.16
C LEU A 170 16.49 -1.91 -12.91
N GLN A 171 16.38 -2.60 -11.78
CA GLN A 171 17.29 -3.69 -11.44
C GLN A 171 16.71 -5.07 -11.75
N LEU A 172 15.47 -5.35 -11.37
CA LEU A 172 14.85 -6.66 -11.61
C LEU A 172 14.34 -6.82 -13.05
N GLN A 173 13.85 -5.74 -13.68
CA GLN A 173 13.36 -5.72 -15.05
C GLN A 173 14.33 -5.05 -16.02
N GLY A 174 15.58 -4.79 -15.60
CA GLY A 174 16.59 -4.09 -16.37
C GLY A 174 16.82 -4.67 -17.76
N GLU A 175 17.34 -3.85 -18.66
CA GLU A 175 17.41 -3.99 -20.12
C GLU A 175 17.93 -5.34 -20.68
N ASN A 176 18.42 -6.23 -19.86
CA ASN A 176 19.00 -7.53 -20.28
C ASN A 176 18.33 -8.78 -19.69
N GLY A 177 17.18 -8.65 -18.99
CA GLY A 177 16.47 -9.83 -18.45
C GLY A 177 17.30 -10.72 -17.51
N LYS A 178 18.47 -10.28 -17.10
CA LYS A 178 19.27 -10.95 -16.09
C LYS A 178 18.70 -10.58 -14.73
N ASN A 179 17.98 -11.53 -14.13
CA ASN A 179 17.61 -11.45 -12.73
C ASN A 179 18.88 -11.21 -11.91
N LEU A 180 19.11 -9.95 -11.52
CA LEU A 180 20.12 -9.70 -10.50
C LEU A 180 19.71 -10.48 -9.25
N PRO A 181 20.64 -11.21 -8.61
CA PRO A 181 20.35 -11.89 -7.36
C PRO A 181 19.79 -10.86 -6.41
N LEU A 182 18.62 -11.16 -5.81
CA LEU A 182 18.05 -10.34 -4.76
C LEU A 182 19.16 -10.03 -3.75
N PRO A 183 19.37 -8.78 -3.36
CA PRO A 183 20.29 -8.49 -2.27
C PRO A 183 19.90 -9.40 -1.12
N LYS A 184 20.86 -10.18 -0.61
CA LYS A 184 20.61 -11.00 0.58
C LYS A 184 20.00 -10.06 1.61
N PRO A 185 18.81 -10.38 2.17
CA PRO A 185 18.25 -9.53 3.21
C PRO A 185 19.40 -9.32 4.23
N ALA A 186 19.71 -8.06 4.52
CA ALA A 186 20.58 -7.76 5.63
C ALA A 186 19.86 -8.40 6.82
N VAL A 187 20.35 -9.56 7.24
CA VAL A 187 19.89 -10.18 8.48
C VAL A 187 20.17 -9.08 9.50
N PRO A 188 19.16 -8.51 10.16
CA PRO A 188 19.42 -7.59 11.24
C PRO A 188 20.36 -8.34 12.15
N SER A 189 21.54 -7.79 12.39
CA SER A 189 22.48 -8.34 13.36
C SER A 189 21.67 -8.55 14.60
N ALA A 190 21.54 -9.81 15.03
CA ALA A 190 20.62 -10.28 16.03
C ALA A 190 20.66 -9.45 17.32
N GLY A 191 19.90 -8.36 17.34
CA GLY A 191 19.18 -7.91 18.50
C GLY A 191 17.84 -8.67 18.42
N ALA A 192 17.87 -9.94 18.77
CA ALA A 192 16.74 -10.82 18.71
C ALA A 192 15.60 -10.17 19.49
N MET A 193 14.47 -9.91 18.84
CA MET A 193 13.19 -9.82 19.55
C MET A 193 13.17 -10.98 20.54
N SER A 194 13.06 -10.67 21.81
CA SER A 194 13.06 -11.69 22.86
C SER A 194 11.93 -12.66 22.56
N GLN A 195 12.16 -13.97 22.80
CA GLN A 195 11.12 -15.00 22.65
C GLN A 195 9.82 -14.69 23.40
N ALA A 196 9.83 -13.72 24.32
CA ALA A 196 8.67 -13.22 25.05
C ALA A 196 7.74 -12.31 24.22
N GLU A 197 8.21 -11.70 23.12
CA GLU A 197 7.40 -10.82 22.29
C GLU A 197 6.65 -11.56 21.16
N TYR A 198 7.09 -12.75 20.78
CA TYR A 198 6.47 -13.58 19.75
C TYR A 198 5.01 -13.96 20.05
N PRO A 199 4.61 -14.31 21.28
CA PRO A 199 3.22 -14.64 21.60
C PRO A 199 2.27 -13.45 21.47
N LEU A 200 2.73 -12.22 21.75
CA LEU A 200 1.90 -11.01 21.69
C LEU A 200 1.58 -10.63 20.23
N VAL A 201 2.58 -10.72 19.34
CA VAL A 201 2.40 -10.44 17.91
C VAL A 201 1.49 -11.49 17.27
N HIS A 202 1.65 -12.77 17.64
CA HIS A 202 0.80 -13.85 17.14
C HIS A 202 -0.65 -13.71 17.62
N ALA A 203 -0.86 -13.39 18.90
CA ALA A 203 -2.19 -13.17 19.46
C ALA A 203 -2.89 -11.94 18.84
N GLN A 204 -2.15 -10.91 18.47
CA GLN A 204 -2.68 -9.72 17.84
C GLN A 204 -3.04 -10.00 16.36
N ALA A 205 -2.23 -10.77 15.65
CA ALA A 205 -2.52 -11.23 14.29
C ALA A 205 -3.78 -12.12 14.24
N GLU A 206 -3.93 -13.04 15.18
CA GLU A 206 -5.11 -13.91 15.30
C GLU A 206 -6.39 -13.12 15.59
N ARG A 207 -6.33 -12.11 16.48
CA ARG A 207 -7.48 -11.21 16.74
C ARG A 207 -7.88 -10.42 15.51
N THR A 208 -6.91 -9.94 14.74
CA THR A 208 -7.14 -9.19 13.49
C THR A 208 -7.75 -10.10 12.42
N LEU A 209 -7.26 -11.33 12.28
CA LEU A 209 -7.81 -12.35 11.38
C LEU A 209 -9.22 -12.78 11.79
N SER A 210 -9.49 -12.93 13.09
CA SER A 210 -10.82 -13.26 13.61
C SER A 210 -11.82 -12.12 13.36
N ALA A 211 -11.44 -10.87 13.59
CA ALA A 211 -12.24 -9.69 13.27
C ALA A 211 -12.52 -9.58 11.76
N TYR A 212 -11.52 -9.85 10.92
CA TYR A 212 -11.68 -9.85 9.47
C TYR A 212 -12.64 -10.96 8.99
N ARG A 213 -12.57 -12.17 9.57
CA ARG A 213 -13.49 -13.26 9.26
C ARG A 213 -14.92 -12.94 9.69
N ALA A 214 -15.12 -12.28 10.83
CA ALA A 214 -16.42 -11.86 11.31
C ALA A 214 -17.08 -10.81 10.38
N VAL A 215 -16.30 -9.88 9.84
CA VAL A 215 -16.78 -8.85 8.92
C VAL A 215 -17.01 -9.41 7.50
N SER A 216 -16.14 -10.31 7.02
CA SER A 216 -16.26 -10.91 5.68
C SER A 216 -17.35 -11.98 5.60
N GLY A 217 -17.74 -12.58 6.72
CA GLY A 217 -18.87 -13.53 6.81
C GLY A 217 -20.24 -12.87 6.82
N SER A 218 -20.33 -11.55 7.01
CA SER A 218 -21.57 -10.78 7.07
C SER A 218 -21.93 -10.04 5.77
N LEU A 219 -21.17 -10.19 4.70
CA LEU A 219 -21.55 -9.65 3.39
C LEU A 219 -22.63 -10.54 2.79
N PRO A 220 -23.85 -10.00 2.51
CA PRO A 220 -24.88 -10.77 1.84
C PRO A 220 -24.38 -11.22 0.48
N ALA A 221 -24.61 -12.48 0.14
CA ALA A 221 -24.44 -13.01 -1.21
C ALA A 221 -25.29 -12.13 -2.15
N ALA A 222 -24.63 -11.25 -2.90
CA ALA A 222 -25.30 -10.44 -3.90
C ALA A 222 -25.80 -11.38 -5.01
N ALA A 223 -27.10 -11.59 -4.96
CA ALA A 223 -28.04 -11.97 -6.01
C ALA A 223 -27.42 -12.53 -7.32
N SER A 224 -27.43 -13.83 -7.44
CA SER A 224 -27.59 -14.52 -8.70
C SER A 224 -29.05 -14.40 -9.14
N GLU A 225 -29.43 -13.31 -9.81
CA GLU A 225 -30.64 -13.22 -10.60
C GLU A 225 -30.55 -12.00 -11.53
N VAL A 226 -30.03 -12.20 -12.72
CA VAL A 226 -30.54 -11.51 -13.93
C VAL A 226 -30.59 -12.56 -15.02
N ARG A 227 -31.81 -12.88 -15.37
CA ARG A 227 -32.18 -13.61 -16.60
C ARG A 227 -31.90 -12.74 -17.83
#